data_57b8c42146e7bbbb360fb8c40ca9bb39
#
_entry.id   57b8c42146e7bbbb360fb8c40ca9bb39
#
_cell.length_a   1.000
_cell.length_b   1.000
_cell.length_c   1.000
_cell.angle_alpha   90.00
_cell.angle_beta   90.00
_cell.angle_gamma   90.00
#
_symmetry.space_group_name_H-M   'P 1'
#
loop_
_entity.id
_entity.type
_entity.pdbx_description
1 polymer ?
#
loop_
_entity_poly.entity_id
_entity_poly.type
_entity_poly.pdbx_seq_one_letter_code
_entity_poly.pdbx_strand_id
1 'polypeptide(L)'
;MMPLRSAPRLGASLAVALLAGCGTVDQIVHRPESAPAARSQEPSAPVARPSGKLKPMPLRTFTVKTDCRFKDETGNFGKASVDVHDSKVRAFNVEMTMPKRGSCRYDLAQFRQTQALPSIELTGARDCKVRMWEQGEQITVAFAGCHHLCSPSSAHDYVWPLL
;
A
#
# COMPACT_ATOMS: atom_id res chain seq x y z
N MET A 1 -55.92 -24.31 16.60
CA MET A 1 -56.57 -23.22 17.35
C MET A 1 -55.81 -21.93 17.05
N MET A 2 -56.39 -21.09 16.21
CA MET A 2 -56.08 -19.65 16.07
C MET A 2 -56.62 -18.87 17.28
N PRO A 3 -56.16 -17.66 17.65
CA PRO A 3 -56.36 -16.43 16.88
C PRO A 3 -55.15 -15.47 16.91
N LEU A 4 -54.88 -14.71 15.87
CA LEU A 4 -55.34 -13.42 15.32
C LEU A 4 -55.33 -12.18 16.25
N ARG A 5 -54.78 -11.10 15.65
CA ARG A 5 -54.88 -9.62 15.88
C ARG A 5 -53.68 -9.01 16.60
N SER A 6 -53.11 -7.89 16.19
CA SER A 6 -53.61 -6.71 15.42
C SER A 6 -52.43 -5.86 14.93
N ALA A 7 -52.55 -5.22 13.78
CA ALA A 7 -51.85 -4.05 13.31
C ALA A 7 -52.56 -2.76 13.82
N PRO A 8 -52.24 -1.52 13.38
CA PRO A 8 -51.03 -0.79 13.01
C PRO A 8 -50.92 0.57 13.77
N ARG A 9 -49.85 1.29 13.68
CA ARG A 9 -49.87 2.76 13.86
C ARG A 9 -48.92 3.42 12.87
N LEU A 10 -49.49 4.13 11.93
CA LEU A 10 -48.91 5.18 11.14
C LEU A 10 -48.34 6.28 12.05
N GLY A 11 -47.14 6.74 11.75
CA GLY A 11 -46.58 7.97 12.23
C GLY A 11 -45.88 8.66 11.09
N ALA A 12 -46.58 9.50 10.38
CA ALA A 12 -46.05 10.43 9.39
C ALA A 12 -45.28 11.54 10.14
N SER A 13 -44.05 11.76 9.79
CA SER A 13 -43.35 12.98 10.15
C SER A 13 -42.69 13.55 8.90
N LEU A 14 -43.24 14.64 8.44
CA LEU A 14 -42.66 15.56 7.50
C LEU A 14 -41.32 16.07 8.05
N ALA A 15 -40.27 16.02 7.27
CA ALA A 15 -39.09 16.84 7.47
C ALA A 15 -38.71 17.52 6.14
N VAL A 16 -38.71 18.80 6.23
CA VAL A 16 -38.54 19.82 5.22
C VAL A 16 -37.20 19.72 4.52
N ALA A 17 -37.24 19.68 3.20
CA ALA A 17 -36.10 19.84 2.32
C ALA A 17 -35.66 21.31 2.29
N LEU A 18 -34.48 21.59 2.74
CA LEU A 18 -33.79 22.84 2.43
C LEU A 18 -32.86 22.62 1.24
N LEU A 19 -33.35 23.02 0.09
CA LEU A 19 -32.59 23.22 -1.13
C LEU A 19 -31.77 24.49 -0.99
N ALA A 20 -30.49 24.39 -0.84
CA ALA A 20 -29.54 25.48 -1.12
C ALA A 20 -28.86 25.14 -2.44
N GLY A 21 -29.44 25.59 -3.51
CA GLY A 21 -28.82 25.62 -4.82
C GLY A 21 -27.88 26.81 -4.89
N CYS A 22 -26.67 26.61 -5.37
CA CYS A 22 -25.84 27.62 -5.95
C CYS A 22 -24.97 26.99 -7.04
N GLY A 23 -25.16 27.45 -8.22
CA GLY A 23 -24.31 27.08 -9.33
C GLY A 23 -24.88 27.52 -10.65
N THR A 24 -24.92 28.81 -10.88
CA THR A 24 -25.16 29.39 -12.18
C THR A 24 -24.03 29.02 -13.12
N VAL A 25 -24.36 28.18 -14.10
CA VAL A 25 -23.55 28.02 -15.31
C VAL A 25 -23.79 29.28 -16.15
N ASP A 26 -22.77 30.11 -16.26
CA ASP A 26 -22.83 31.25 -17.16
C ASP A 26 -21.66 31.21 -18.15
N GLN A 27 -22.08 31.24 -19.39
CA GLN A 27 -21.40 31.72 -20.57
C GLN A 27 -20.10 31.05 -21.06
N ILE A 28 -20.32 30.17 -22.01
CA ILE A 28 -19.33 29.86 -23.06
C ILE A 28 -19.20 31.09 -23.94
N VAL A 29 -18.23 31.94 -23.62
CA VAL A 29 -17.75 32.98 -24.55
C VAL A 29 -16.70 32.33 -25.45
N HIS A 30 -17.06 32.09 -26.71
CA HIS A 30 -16.09 31.80 -27.75
C HIS A 30 -15.11 32.97 -27.87
N ARG A 31 -13.91 32.78 -27.34
CA ARG A 31 -12.78 33.68 -27.60
C ARG A 31 -12.02 33.10 -28.78
N PRO A 32 -11.72 33.87 -29.82
CA PRO A 32 -10.93 33.39 -30.95
C PRO A 32 -9.54 32.97 -30.50
N GLU A 33 -9.13 31.83 -31.01
CA GLU A 33 -7.85 31.18 -30.85
C GLU A 33 -6.74 32.11 -31.28
N SER A 34 -6.06 32.72 -30.34
CA SER A 34 -4.80 33.41 -30.58
C SER A 34 -3.68 32.37 -30.52
N ALA A 35 -2.89 32.30 -31.55
CA ALA A 35 -1.73 31.45 -31.69
C ALA A 35 -0.85 31.47 -30.42
N PRO A 36 -0.23 30.33 -30.06
CA PRO A 36 0.64 30.28 -28.89
C PRO A 36 1.88 31.11 -29.13
N ALA A 37 1.97 32.22 -28.41
CA ALA A 37 3.21 32.99 -28.29
C ALA A 37 4.28 32.05 -27.70
N ALA A 38 5.37 31.90 -28.40
CA ALA A 38 6.56 31.20 -27.94
C ALA A 38 6.95 31.77 -26.57
N ARG A 39 6.76 30.98 -25.51
CA ARG A 39 7.31 31.30 -24.19
C ARG A 39 8.82 31.22 -24.30
N SER A 40 9.46 32.37 -24.26
CA SER A 40 10.89 32.47 -24.01
C SER A 40 11.17 31.71 -22.73
N GLN A 41 11.90 30.61 -22.83
CA GLN A 41 12.40 29.89 -21.67
C GLN A 41 13.40 30.81 -20.99
N GLU A 42 12.99 31.42 -19.92
CA GLU A 42 13.87 32.09 -18.98
C GLU A 42 14.91 31.06 -18.51
N PRO A 43 16.20 31.35 -18.54
CA PRO A 43 17.22 30.39 -18.12
C PRO A 43 17.00 30.09 -16.65
N SER A 44 16.55 28.87 -16.33
CA SER A 44 16.44 28.41 -14.97
C SER A 44 17.80 28.53 -14.30
N ALA A 45 17.89 29.34 -13.25
CA ALA A 45 19.11 29.47 -12.45
C ALA A 45 19.56 28.06 -12.00
N PRO A 46 20.87 27.78 -12.01
CA PRO A 46 21.38 26.47 -11.59
C PRO A 46 20.96 26.20 -10.17
N VAL A 47 20.13 25.19 -9.97
CA VAL A 47 19.78 24.70 -8.63
C VAL A 47 21.08 24.26 -7.99
N ALA A 48 21.54 25.01 -6.97
CA ALA A 48 22.74 24.68 -6.22
C ALA A 48 22.56 23.29 -5.62
N ARG A 49 23.31 22.31 -6.11
CA ARG A 49 23.36 20.97 -5.50
C ARG A 49 23.95 21.13 -4.12
N PRO A 50 23.31 20.61 -3.08
CA PRO A 50 23.89 20.61 -1.74
C PRO A 50 25.21 19.84 -1.79
N SER A 51 26.33 20.54 -1.59
CA SER A 51 27.70 19.99 -1.59
C SER A 51 28.07 19.29 -0.28
N GLY A 52 27.06 18.87 0.50
CA GLY A 52 27.28 18.09 1.70
C GLY A 52 27.75 16.68 1.35
N LYS A 53 28.92 16.28 1.86
CA LYS A 53 29.34 14.86 1.79
C LYS A 53 28.26 14.02 2.47
N LEU A 54 27.54 13.21 1.67
CA LEU A 54 26.58 12.25 2.20
C LEU A 54 27.34 11.30 3.13
N LYS A 55 27.00 11.32 4.41
CA LYS A 55 27.52 10.32 5.35
C LYS A 55 26.82 8.99 5.01
N PRO A 56 27.56 7.89 4.85
CA PRO A 56 26.94 6.57 4.72
C PRO A 56 25.99 6.33 5.89
N MET A 57 24.83 5.76 5.64
CA MET A 57 23.95 5.31 6.73
C MET A 57 24.69 4.27 7.56
N PRO A 58 24.70 4.42 8.91
CA PRO A 58 25.32 3.41 9.76
C PRO A 58 24.61 2.08 9.57
N LEU A 59 25.39 1.03 9.27
CA LEU A 59 24.88 -0.34 9.24
C LEU A 59 24.56 -0.75 10.68
N ARG A 60 23.30 -0.99 10.96
CA ARG A 60 22.87 -1.46 12.28
C ARG A 60 21.91 -2.65 12.13
N THR A 61 21.98 -3.55 13.08
CA THR A 61 20.97 -4.59 13.22
C THR A 61 19.68 -4.01 13.78
N PHE A 62 18.56 -4.67 13.50
CA PHE A 62 17.28 -4.33 14.09
C PHE A 62 16.59 -5.55 14.68
N THR A 63 15.71 -5.28 15.64
CA THR A 63 14.87 -6.28 16.29
C THR A 63 13.42 -5.82 16.19
N VAL A 64 12.54 -6.69 15.69
CA VAL A 64 11.10 -6.44 15.58
C VAL A 64 10.35 -7.73 15.85
N LYS A 65 9.27 -7.62 16.58
CA LYS A 65 8.28 -8.70 16.73
C LYS A 65 6.89 -8.12 16.56
N THR A 66 6.18 -8.60 15.56
CA THR A 66 4.82 -8.13 15.26
C THR A 66 3.94 -9.28 14.79
N ASP A 67 2.68 -9.18 15.14
CA ASP A 67 1.58 -9.99 14.61
C ASP A 67 0.43 -9.02 14.34
N CYS A 68 0.16 -8.76 13.09
CA CYS A 68 -0.80 -7.74 12.69
C CYS A 68 -1.69 -8.17 11.53
N ARG A 69 -2.85 -7.53 11.45
CA ARG A 69 -3.70 -7.53 10.26
C ARG A 69 -3.57 -6.18 9.59
N PHE A 70 -3.53 -6.19 8.29
CA PHE A 70 -3.42 -4.97 7.49
C PHE A 70 -4.51 -4.90 6.44
N LYS A 71 -4.81 -3.69 6.03
CA LYS A 71 -5.63 -3.38 4.86
C LYS A 71 -5.07 -2.11 4.25
N ASP A 72 -4.74 -2.15 2.96
CA ASP A 72 -4.21 -1.02 2.23
C ASP A 72 -5.31 -0.20 1.51
N GLU A 73 -4.92 0.92 0.96
CA GLU A 73 -5.82 1.84 0.24
C GLU A 73 -6.40 1.23 -1.04
N THR A 74 -5.73 0.24 -1.62
CA THR A 74 -6.21 -0.48 -2.82
C THR A 74 -7.22 -1.57 -2.48
N GLY A 75 -7.46 -1.80 -1.19
CA GLY A 75 -8.38 -2.79 -0.66
C GLY A 75 -7.75 -4.17 -0.48
N ASN A 76 -6.44 -4.33 -0.68
CA ASN A 76 -5.75 -5.54 -0.32
C ASN A 76 -5.73 -5.68 1.21
N PHE A 77 -5.82 -6.90 1.69
CA PHE A 77 -5.82 -7.16 3.13
C PHE A 77 -5.10 -8.48 3.43
N GLY A 78 -4.70 -8.61 4.67
CA GLY A 78 -4.01 -9.82 5.08
C GLY A 78 -3.58 -9.81 6.53
N LYS A 79 -2.67 -10.72 6.83
CA LYS A 79 -2.02 -10.82 8.13
C LYS A 79 -0.52 -11.03 7.93
N ALA A 80 0.27 -10.50 8.85
CA ALA A 80 1.70 -10.67 8.89
C ALA A 80 2.14 -11.00 10.31
N SER A 81 2.96 -12.03 10.45
CA SER A 81 3.66 -12.39 11.69
C SER A 81 5.16 -12.40 11.38
N VAL A 82 5.91 -11.52 12.02
CA VAL A 82 7.34 -11.34 11.80
C VAL A 82 8.04 -11.30 13.16
N ASP A 83 9.07 -12.11 13.32
CA ASP A 83 10.00 -12.08 14.45
C ASP A 83 11.43 -12.04 13.92
N VAL A 84 12.07 -10.90 14.14
CA VAL A 84 13.48 -10.65 13.79
C VAL A 84 14.21 -10.24 15.05
N HIS A 85 15.34 -10.85 15.31
CA HIS A 85 16.21 -10.50 16.42
C HIS A 85 17.63 -10.30 15.92
N ASP A 86 18.19 -9.10 16.14
CA ASP A 86 19.52 -8.72 15.65
C ASP A 86 19.70 -9.01 14.15
N SER A 87 18.70 -8.62 13.34
CA SER A 87 18.62 -8.89 11.89
C SER A 87 18.62 -10.37 11.51
N LYS A 88 18.35 -11.28 12.45
CA LYS A 88 18.14 -12.69 12.18
C LYS A 88 16.66 -13.03 12.26
N VAL A 89 16.11 -13.57 11.18
CA VAL A 89 14.70 -13.91 11.07
C VAL A 89 14.43 -15.23 11.80
N ARG A 90 13.53 -15.20 12.78
CA ARG A 90 13.10 -16.35 13.58
C ARG A 90 11.72 -16.86 13.16
N ALA A 91 10.84 -15.93 12.78
CA ALA A 91 9.55 -16.25 12.20
C ALA A 91 9.21 -15.23 11.10
N PHE A 92 8.57 -15.74 10.06
CA PHE A 92 8.06 -14.93 8.97
C PHE A 92 6.88 -15.67 8.33
N ASN A 93 5.70 -15.09 8.46
CA ASN A 93 4.50 -15.59 7.80
C ASN A 93 3.69 -14.39 7.32
N VAL A 94 3.39 -14.33 6.04
CA VAL A 94 2.55 -13.28 5.44
C VAL A 94 1.52 -13.92 4.55
N GLU A 95 0.26 -13.63 4.81
CA GLU A 95 -0.87 -13.97 3.94
C GLU A 95 -1.50 -12.68 3.45
N MET A 96 -1.67 -12.57 2.15
CA MET A 96 -2.23 -11.39 1.50
C MET A 96 -3.31 -11.80 0.51
N THR A 97 -4.42 -11.09 0.56
CA THR A 97 -5.53 -11.24 -0.40
C THR A 97 -5.70 -9.94 -1.17
N MET A 98 -5.65 -10.03 -2.49
CA MET A 98 -5.95 -8.96 -3.43
C MET A 98 -7.34 -9.24 -4.04
N PRO A 99 -8.39 -8.50 -3.67
CA PRO A 99 -9.75 -8.75 -4.13
C PRO A 99 -9.82 -8.83 -5.66
N LYS A 100 -10.50 -9.87 -6.17
CA LYS A 100 -10.64 -10.15 -7.61
C LYS A 100 -9.33 -10.50 -8.34
N ARG A 101 -8.19 -10.53 -7.65
CA ARG A 101 -6.87 -10.82 -8.24
C ARG A 101 -6.30 -12.15 -7.73
N GLY A 102 -6.55 -12.48 -6.46
CA GLY A 102 -6.06 -13.72 -5.86
C GLY A 102 -5.43 -13.49 -4.50
N SER A 103 -4.58 -14.43 -4.11
CA SER A 103 -3.90 -14.38 -2.81
C SER A 103 -2.48 -14.90 -2.91
N CYS A 104 -1.63 -14.46 -1.99
CA CYS A 104 -0.26 -14.95 -1.83
C CYS A 104 -0.04 -15.40 -0.39
N ARG A 105 0.83 -16.38 -0.22
CA ARG A 105 1.24 -16.88 1.10
C ARG A 105 2.74 -17.10 1.12
N TYR A 106 3.39 -16.48 2.09
CA TYR A 106 4.82 -16.54 2.30
C TYR A 106 5.09 -17.08 3.71
N ASP A 107 5.88 -18.13 3.80
CA ASP A 107 6.24 -18.75 5.07
C ASP A 107 7.76 -18.93 5.15
N LEU A 108 8.35 -18.75 6.34
CA LEU A 108 9.79 -18.85 6.53
C LEU A 108 10.39 -20.18 6.04
N ALA A 109 9.61 -21.28 6.13
CA ALA A 109 10.06 -22.59 5.68
C ALA A 109 10.36 -22.66 4.16
N GLN A 110 9.85 -21.70 3.38
CA GLN A 110 10.07 -21.58 1.92
C GLN A 110 11.35 -20.80 1.59
N PHE A 111 12.03 -20.23 2.59
CA PHE A 111 13.13 -19.31 2.41
C PHE A 111 14.36 -19.68 3.22
N ARG A 112 15.50 -19.18 2.75
CA ARG A 112 16.75 -19.12 3.48
C ARG A 112 17.19 -17.68 3.60
N GLN A 113 17.58 -17.25 4.78
CA GLN A 113 18.19 -15.92 4.94
C GLN A 113 19.59 -15.92 4.32
N THR A 114 19.79 -15.04 3.32
CA THR A 114 21.03 -14.90 2.56
C THR A 114 21.80 -13.64 2.93
N GLN A 115 21.11 -12.66 3.52
CA GLN A 115 21.72 -11.40 3.95
C GLN A 115 21.05 -10.90 5.23
N ALA A 116 21.84 -10.25 6.09
CA ALA A 116 21.36 -9.60 7.32
C ALA A 116 21.48 -8.08 7.27
N LEU A 117 22.46 -7.53 6.56
CA LEU A 117 22.77 -6.11 6.44
C LEU A 117 23.16 -5.74 5.00
N PRO A 118 22.87 -4.52 4.53
CA PRO A 118 22.15 -3.42 5.17
C PRO A 118 20.64 -3.64 5.29
N SER A 119 20.10 -4.60 4.58
CA SER A 119 18.73 -5.10 4.67
C SER A 119 18.77 -6.61 4.83
N ILE A 120 17.78 -7.16 5.47
CA ILE A 120 17.58 -8.63 5.47
C ILE A 120 17.13 -9.05 4.09
N GLU A 121 17.74 -10.12 3.55
CA GLU A 121 17.24 -10.79 2.36
C GLU A 121 16.97 -12.27 2.68
N LEU A 122 15.76 -12.71 2.35
CA LEU A 122 15.36 -14.11 2.32
C LEU A 122 15.25 -14.54 0.86
N THR A 123 15.87 -15.64 0.50
CA THR A 123 15.83 -16.22 -0.85
C THR A 123 15.10 -17.55 -0.82
N GLY A 124 14.11 -17.70 -1.68
CA GLY A 124 13.33 -18.90 -1.89
C GLY A 124 13.58 -19.54 -3.25
N ALA A 125 12.74 -20.50 -3.60
CA ALA A 125 12.79 -21.15 -4.92
C ALA A 125 12.45 -20.15 -6.04
N ARG A 126 12.92 -20.44 -7.28
CA ARG A 126 12.62 -19.68 -8.51
C ARG A 126 12.93 -18.18 -8.38
N ASP A 127 14.06 -17.85 -7.74
CA ASP A 127 14.53 -16.48 -7.53
C ASP A 127 13.57 -15.58 -6.73
N CYS A 128 12.64 -16.18 -5.99
CA CYS A 128 11.79 -15.43 -5.06
C CYS A 128 12.64 -14.82 -3.94
N LYS A 129 12.49 -13.53 -3.74
CA LYS A 129 13.21 -12.77 -2.72
C LYS A 129 12.25 -11.98 -1.85
N VAL A 130 12.49 -12.01 -0.56
CA VAL A 130 11.85 -11.11 0.40
C VAL A 130 12.94 -10.23 1.01
N ARG A 131 12.73 -8.92 0.98
CA ARG A 131 13.63 -7.94 1.60
C ARG A 131 12.92 -7.23 2.73
N MET A 132 13.63 -7.03 3.83
CA MET A 132 13.13 -6.29 4.99
C MET A 132 14.16 -5.26 5.44
N TRP A 133 13.70 -4.05 5.74
CA TRP A 133 14.54 -2.96 6.25
C TRP A 133 13.75 -2.01 7.13
N GLU A 134 14.44 -1.30 8.01
CA GLU A 134 13.84 -0.22 8.79
C GLU A 134 13.59 1.02 7.94
N GLN A 135 12.42 1.62 8.10
CA GLN A 135 12.06 2.90 7.52
C GLN A 135 11.40 3.78 8.59
N GLY A 136 12.23 4.56 9.28
CA GLY A 136 11.78 5.27 10.48
C GLY A 136 11.47 4.30 11.61
N GLU A 137 10.23 4.33 12.11
CA GLU A 137 9.74 3.43 13.17
C GLU A 137 9.05 2.17 12.63
N GLN A 138 9.05 2.00 11.32
CA GLN A 138 8.37 0.90 10.64
C GLN A 138 9.38 -0.05 9.99
N ILE A 139 8.92 -1.26 9.73
CA ILE A 139 9.67 -2.24 8.93
C ILE A 139 8.94 -2.41 7.60
N THR A 140 9.67 -2.14 6.54
CA THR A 140 9.17 -2.41 5.19
C THR A 140 9.53 -3.83 4.79
N VAL A 141 8.56 -4.54 4.22
CA VAL A 141 8.72 -5.90 3.67
C VAL A 141 8.34 -5.87 2.19
N ALA A 142 9.28 -6.18 1.31
CA ALA A 142 9.08 -6.21 -0.13
C ALA A 142 9.29 -7.62 -0.70
N PHE A 143 8.54 -7.96 -1.72
CA PHE A 143 8.53 -9.26 -2.38
C PHE A 143 8.90 -9.11 -3.86
N ALA A 144 9.76 -9.97 -4.37
CA ALA A 144 10.18 -9.97 -5.76
C ALA A 144 10.28 -11.40 -6.32
N GLY A 145 9.74 -11.61 -7.52
CA GLY A 145 9.86 -12.90 -8.21
C GLY A 145 9.08 -14.07 -7.58
N CYS A 146 8.13 -13.80 -6.69
CA CYS A 146 7.46 -14.80 -5.87
C CYS A 146 6.14 -15.32 -6.46
N HIS A 147 5.95 -15.26 -7.76
CA HIS A 147 4.70 -15.62 -8.46
C HIS A 147 4.18 -17.02 -8.09
N HIS A 148 5.06 -17.98 -7.86
CA HIS A 148 4.70 -19.36 -7.53
C HIS A 148 4.10 -19.52 -6.12
N LEU A 149 4.21 -18.51 -5.28
CA LEU A 149 3.61 -18.46 -3.94
C LEU A 149 2.24 -17.77 -3.94
N CYS A 150 1.72 -17.45 -5.12
CA CYS A 150 0.43 -16.81 -5.31
C CYS A 150 -0.53 -17.69 -6.12
N SER A 151 -1.82 -17.49 -5.90
CA SER A 151 -2.90 -18.17 -6.63
C SER A 151 -3.96 -17.14 -7.06
N PRO A 152 -4.13 -16.93 -8.40
CA PRO A 152 -3.24 -17.34 -9.48
C PRO A 152 -1.87 -16.68 -9.37
N SER A 153 -0.87 -17.19 -10.11
CA SER A 153 0.51 -16.65 -10.05
C SER A 153 0.59 -15.18 -10.44
N SER A 154 -0.26 -14.71 -11.34
CA SER A 154 -0.39 -13.30 -11.73
C SER A 154 -0.83 -12.37 -10.58
N ALA A 155 -1.35 -12.92 -9.48
CA ALA A 155 -1.69 -12.12 -8.31
C ALA A 155 -0.45 -11.42 -7.72
N HIS A 156 0.74 -12.00 -7.92
CA HIS A 156 2.00 -11.40 -7.47
C HIS A 156 2.26 -10.00 -8.05
N ASP A 157 1.78 -9.71 -9.24
CA ASP A 157 1.95 -8.41 -9.92
C ASP A 157 1.25 -7.26 -9.17
N TYR A 158 0.38 -7.58 -8.23
CA TYR A 158 -0.39 -6.65 -7.40
C TYR A 158 0.09 -6.61 -5.94
N VAL A 159 1.19 -7.29 -5.63
CA VAL A 159 1.79 -7.28 -4.29
C VAL A 159 2.67 -6.04 -4.14
N TRP A 160 2.27 -5.16 -3.23
CA TRP A 160 3.03 -3.97 -2.86
C TRP A 160 3.84 -4.22 -1.59
N PRO A 161 4.92 -3.47 -1.34
CA PRO A 161 5.62 -3.52 -0.07
C PRO A 161 4.67 -3.25 1.10
N LEU A 162 4.82 -3.99 2.18
CA LEU A 162 4.11 -3.80 3.44
C LEU A 162 4.93 -2.88 4.37
N LEU A 163 4.26 -2.02 5.13
CA LEU A 163 4.83 -1.13 6.15
C LEU A 163 4.26 -1.47 7.52
#